data_f53cae63b50526a54e09f10d8bc4edc9
#
_entry.id   f53cae63b50526a54e09f10d8bc4edc9
#
_cell.length_a   1.000
_cell.length_b   1.000
_cell.length_c   1.000
_cell.angle_alpha   90.00
_cell.angle_beta   90.00
_cell.angle_gamma   90.00
#
_symmetry.space_group_name_H-M   'P 1'
#
loop_
_entity.id
_entity.type
_entity.pdbx_description
1 polymer ?
#
loop_
_entity_poly.entity_id
_entity_poly.type
_entity_poly.pdbx_seq_one_letter_code
_entity_poly.pdbx_strand_id
1 'polypeptide(L)'
;ERVTTYRVFEDDEGKMNLNVKQVEGKVLVVSQFTLPADTKKGTRAGFSRGAHPVDAERLYDYFSDLCEEVLPTQRGRFAADMKVSLVNDGPVTFWLQV
;
A
#
# COMPACT_ATOMS: atom_id res chain seq x y z
N GLU A 1 5.16 -9.43 -4.08
CA GLU A 1 5.57 -10.52 -3.18
C GLU A 1 6.10 -10.01 -1.84
N ARG A 2 6.92 -8.96 -1.83
CA ARG A 2 7.45 -8.43 -0.55
C ARG A 2 6.34 -7.99 0.40
N VAL A 3 5.26 -7.42 -0.13
CA VAL A 3 4.13 -6.96 0.69
C VAL A 3 3.50 -8.12 1.45
N THR A 4 3.28 -9.25 0.79
CA THR A 4 2.63 -10.40 1.40
C THR A 4 3.55 -11.23 2.28
N THR A 5 4.86 -11.06 2.13
CA THR A 5 5.85 -11.83 2.88
C THR A 5 6.61 -11.02 3.94
N TYR A 6 6.50 -9.70 3.92
CA TYR A 6 7.17 -8.87 4.91
C TYR A 6 6.58 -9.11 6.30
N ARG A 7 7.44 -9.20 7.29
CA ARG A 7 7.04 -9.56 8.66
C ARG A 7 6.62 -8.33 9.44
N VAL A 8 5.33 -8.02 9.39
CA VAL A 8 4.78 -6.81 10.01
C VAL A 8 3.88 -7.09 11.22
N PHE A 9 3.67 -8.36 11.55
CA PHE A 9 2.83 -8.75 12.69
C PHE A 9 3.66 -9.39 13.79
N GLU A 10 3.29 -9.11 15.03
CA GLU A 10 3.97 -9.68 16.18
C GLU A 10 3.64 -11.16 16.35
N ASP A 11 4.65 -11.93 16.73
CA ASP A 11 4.48 -13.31 17.16
C ASP A 11 4.15 -13.38 18.66
N ASP A 12 4.06 -14.59 19.20
CA ASP A 12 3.74 -14.80 20.63
C ASP A 12 4.80 -14.22 21.57
N GLU A 13 6.00 -13.96 21.05
CA GLU A 13 7.10 -13.37 21.81
C GLU A 13 7.19 -11.84 21.68
N GLY A 14 6.24 -11.22 20.96
CA GLY A 14 6.21 -9.78 20.74
C GLY A 14 7.19 -9.29 19.68
N LYS A 15 7.75 -10.18 18.85
CA LYS A 15 8.63 -9.81 17.76
C LYS A 15 7.88 -9.74 16.45
N MET A 16 8.24 -8.79 15.59
CA MET A 16 7.67 -8.67 14.25
C MET A 16 8.21 -9.75 13.34
N ASN A 17 7.63 -10.93 13.43
CA ASN A 17 8.12 -12.13 12.79
C ASN A 17 7.11 -12.82 11.86
N LEU A 18 5.86 -12.35 11.84
CA LEU A 18 4.81 -12.97 11.04
C LEU A 18 4.40 -12.06 9.89
N ASN A 19 4.18 -12.64 8.73
CA ASN A 19 3.63 -11.92 7.59
C ASN A 19 2.10 -12.03 7.55
N VAL A 20 1.46 -11.31 6.62
CA VAL A 20 0.00 -11.25 6.54
C VAL A 20 -0.63 -12.62 6.23
N LYS A 21 0.08 -13.48 5.50
CA LYS A 21 -0.40 -14.84 5.21
C LYS A 21 -0.40 -15.72 6.47
N GLN A 22 0.62 -15.59 7.27
CA GLN A 22 0.77 -16.40 8.49
C GLN A 22 -0.28 -16.06 9.55
N VAL A 23 -0.74 -14.82 9.60
CA VAL A 23 -1.80 -14.43 10.53
C VAL A 23 -3.19 -14.55 9.90
N GLU A 24 -3.29 -15.11 8.70
CA GLU A 24 -4.55 -15.23 7.96
C GLU A 24 -5.25 -13.90 7.77
N GLY A 25 -4.46 -12.87 7.50
CA GLY A 25 -4.95 -11.51 7.32
C GLY A 25 -5.49 -11.24 5.94
N LYS A 26 -5.83 -9.98 5.72
CA LYS A 26 -6.36 -9.47 4.45
C LYS A 26 -5.58 -8.24 4.04
N VAL A 27 -5.70 -7.86 2.78
CA VAL A 27 -5.02 -6.69 2.23
C VAL A 27 -6.04 -5.73 1.63
N LEU A 28 -5.88 -4.45 1.91
CA LEU A 28 -6.60 -3.37 1.23
C LEU A 28 -5.58 -2.55 0.44
N VAL A 29 -5.76 -2.47 -0.87
CA VAL A 29 -4.87 -1.72 -1.75
C VAL A 29 -5.50 -0.39 -2.11
N VAL A 30 -4.78 0.69 -1.81
CA VAL A 30 -5.24 2.06 -2.09
C VAL A 30 -4.16 2.77 -2.90
N SER A 31 -4.55 3.30 -4.05
CA SER A 31 -3.63 4.08 -4.87
C SER A 31 -3.41 5.46 -4.24
N GLN A 32 -2.17 5.96 -4.33
CA GLN A 32 -1.84 7.27 -3.76
C GLN A 32 -0.80 7.96 -4.64
N PHE A 33 -1.26 8.80 -5.54
CA PHE A 33 -0.39 9.50 -6.47
C PHE A 33 0.33 10.72 -5.86
N THR A 34 -0.09 11.17 -4.70
CA THR A 34 0.50 12.34 -4.04
C THR A 34 1.80 12.02 -3.29
N LEU A 35 2.10 10.73 -3.05
CA LEU A 35 3.34 10.36 -2.35
C LEU A 35 4.60 10.78 -3.12
N PRO A 36 4.68 10.69 -4.46
CA PRO A 36 5.83 11.19 -5.19
C PRO A 36 5.78 12.69 -5.50
N ALA A 37 4.91 13.44 -4.83
CA ALA A 37 4.79 14.87 -5.04
C ALA A 37 6.09 15.60 -4.75
N ASP A 38 6.41 16.60 -5.58
CA ASP A 38 7.56 17.48 -5.38
C ASP A 38 7.14 18.61 -4.46
N THR A 39 7.75 18.66 -3.28
CA THR A 39 7.47 19.68 -2.27
C THR A 39 8.67 20.60 -2.02
N LYS A 40 9.68 20.52 -2.86
CA LYS A 40 10.95 21.25 -2.66
C LYS A 40 10.87 22.74 -2.96
N LYS A 41 9.89 23.17 -3.76
CA LYS A 41 9.75 24.56 -4.18
C LYS A 41 8.44 25.15 -3.67
N GLY A 42 8.54 26.21 -2.82
CA GLY A 42 7.39 26.94 -2.33
C GLY A 42 6.44 26.09 -1.50
N THR A 43 5.16 26.45 -1.54
CA THR A 43 4.11 25.80 -0.73
C THR A 43 3.11 25.03 -1.58
N ARG A 44 3.34 24.95 -2.90
CA ARG A 44 2.47 24.19 -3.81
C ARG A 44 3.17 22.89 -4.21
N ALA A 45 2.52 21.76 -3.97
CA ALA A 45 3.04 20.47 -4.36
C ALA A 45 2.99 20.29 -5.88
N GLY A 46 4.06 19.71 -6.46
CA GLY A 46 4.06 19.30 -7.85
C GLY A 46 3.87 17.79 -7.95
N PHE A 47 3.17 17.32 -8.98
CA PHE A 47 2.83 15.91 -9.15
C PHE A 47 3.43 15.30 -10.41
N SER A 48 4.46 15.97 -10.98
CA SER A 48 5.09 15.51 -12.23
C SER A 48 6.04 14.32 -12.04
N ARG A 49 6.44 14.02 -10.81
CA ARG A 49 7.40 12.95 -10.52
C ARG A 49 6.79 11.55 -10.44
N GLY A 50 5.48 11.45 -10.40
CA GLY A 50 4.79 10.18 -10.42
C GLY A 50 4.77 9.57 -11.83
N ALA A 51 4.41 8.28 -11.91
CA ALA A 51 4.22 7.62 -13.20
C ALA A 51 3.06 8.25 -13.96
N HIS A 52 3.10 8.14 -15.30
CA HIS A 52 2.00 8.60 -16.14
C HIS A 52 0.69 7.90 -15.71
N PRO A 53 -0.46 8.60 -15.68
CA PRO A 53 -1.71 8.01 -15.16
C PRO A 53 -2.07 6.65 -15.75
N VAL A 54 -1.89 6.44 -17.04
CA VAL A 54 -2.19 5.14 -17.68
C VAL A 54 -1.29 4.04 -17.14
N ASP A 55 0.00 4.32 -17.01
CA ASP A 55 0.96 3.36 -16.48
C ASP A 55 0.75 3.11 -14.99
N ALA A 56 0.42 4.15 -14.24
CA ALA A 56 0.17 4.05 -12.81
C ALA A 56 -1.06 3.17 -12.53
N GLU A 57 -2.14 3.35 -13.29
CA GLU A 57 -3.34 2.53 -13.14
C GLU A 57 -3.06 1.08 -13.47
N ARG A 58 -2.32 0.82 -14.53
CA ARG A 58 -1.94 -0.53 -14.93
C ARG A 58 -1.12 -1.23 -13.85
N LEU A 59 -0.15 -0.52 -13.25
CA LEU A 59 0.67 -1.05 -12.17
C LEU A 59 -0.16 -1.31 -10.91
N TYR A 60 -1.10 -0.42 -10.60
CA TYR A 60 -2.01 -0.59 -9.48
C TYR A 60 -2.86 -1.84 -9.63
N ASP A 61 -3.46 -2.04 -10.81
CA ASP A 61 -4.28 -3.22 -11.09
C ASP A 61 -3.43 -4.50 -11.04
N TYR A 62 -2.24 -4.47 -11.63
CA TYR A 62 -1.34 -5.61 -11.64
C TYR A 62 -0.92 -6.00 -10.21
N PHE A 63 -0.54 -5.03 -9.42
CA PHE A 63 -0.18 -5.26 -8.02
C PHE A 63 -1.36 -5.85 -7.24
N SER A 64 -2.55 -5.30 -7.42
CA SER A 64 -3.75 -5.78 -6.74
C SER A 64 -4.09 -7.21 -7.14
N ASP A 65 -3.97 -7.53 -8.42
CA ASP A 65 -4.20 -8.88 -8.94
C ASP A 65 -3.23 -9.88 -8.32
N LEU A 66 -1.95 -9.50 -8.19
CA LEU A 66 -0.94 -10.36 -7.57
C LEU A 66 -1.27 -10.63 -6.09
N CYS A 67 -1.76 -9.63 -5.38
CA CYS A 67 -2.18 -9.81 -3.98
C CYS A 67 -3.38 -10.75 -3.90
N GLU A 68 -4.34 -10.63 -4.80
CA GLU A 68 -5.54 -11.46 -4.82
C GLU A 68 -5.24 -12.94 -5.06
N GLU A 69 -4.15 -13.24 -5.76
CA GLU A 69 -3.73 -14.63 -5.96
C GLU A 69 -3.30 -15.31 -4.66
N VAL A 70 -2.93 -14.54 -3.66
CA VAL A 70 -2.34 -15.06 -2.42
C VAL A 70 -3.29 -14.96 -1.24
N LEU A 71 -4.06 -13.87 -1.15
CA LEU A 71 -4.90 -13.55 0.01
C LEU A 71 -6.19 -12.87 -0.40
N PRO A 72 -7.20 -12.85 0.48
CA PRO A 72 -8.32 -11.94 0.30
C PRO A 72 -7.82 -10.50 0.21
N THR A 73 -8.13 -9.84 -0.90
CA THR A 73 -7.67 -8.49 -1.18
C THR A 73 -8.84 -7.65 -1.64
N GLN A 74 -8.94 -6.45 -1.10
CA GLN A 74 -9.86 -5.44 -1.59
C GLN A 74 -9.05 -4.26 -2.07
N ARG A 75 -9.61 -3.50 -2.98
CA ARG A 75 -8.93 -2.34 -3.55
C ARG A 75 -9.86 -1.14 -3.62
N GLY A 76 -9.25 0.05 -3.52
CA GLY A 76 -9.98 1.27 -3.78
C GLY A 76 -10.18 1.50 -5.27
N ARG A 77 -10.68 2.66 -5.62
CA ARG A 77 -10.86 3.07 -7.02
C ARG A 77 -9.73 3.99 -7.41
N PHE A 78 -9.03 3.66 -8.49
CA PHE A 78 -7.88 4.44 -8.92
C PHE A 78 -8.27 5.90 -9.22
N ALA A 79 -7.47 6.84 -8.72
CA ALA A 79 -7.62 8.29 -8.93
C ALA A 79 -8.95 8.87 -8.45
N ALA A 80 -9.74 8.13 -7.68
CA ALA A 80 -10.98 8.68 -7.11
C ALA A 80 -10.71 9.35 -5.78
N ASP A 81 -11.49 10.38 -5.47
CA ASP A 81 -11.50 10.92 -4.12
C ASP A 81 -12.14 9.90 -3.20
N MET A 82 -11.43 9.51 -2.16
CA MET A 82 -11.91 8.48 -1.25
C MET A 82 -11.77 8.93 0.19
N LYS A 83 -12.77 8.56 0.99
CA LYS A 83 -12.68 8.65 2.44
C LYS A 83 -12.47 7.25 2.96
N VAL A 84 -11.36 7.03 3.63
CA VAL A 84 -11.02 5.73 4.18
C VAL A 84 -11.19 5.77 5.68
N SER A 85 -12.09 4.92 6.19
CA SER A 85 -12.31 4.79 7.63
C SER A 85 -11.59 3.55 8.12
N LEU A 86 -10.79 3.70 9.16
CA LEU A 86 -10.07 2.57 9.73
C LEU A 86 -9.72 2.86 11.17
N VAL A 87 -9.33 1.84 11.88
CA VAL A 87 -8.75 1.95 13.21
C VAL A 87 -7.33 1.40 13.14
N ASN A 88 -6.36 2.24 13.43
CA ASN A 88 -4.97 1.80 13.50
C ASN A 88 -4.74 0.97 14.75
N ASP A 89 -4.20 -0.21 14.56
CA ASP A 89 -3.87 -1.12 15.64
C ASP A 89 -2.36 -1.36 15.63
N GLY A 90 -1.74 -0.76 16.54
CA GLY A 90 -0.30 -0.60 16.63
C GLY A 90 0.04 0.88 16.61
N PRO A 91 -0.01 1.58 15.48
CA PRO A 91 0.20 1.14 14.11
C PRO A 91 1.68 0.96 13.77
N VAL A 92 1.96 0.33 12.64
CA VAL A 92 3.31 0.20 12.10
C VAL A 92 3.28 0.53 10.62
N THR A 93 4.23 1.35 10.17
CA THR A 93 4.32 1.76 8.78
C THR A 93 5.69 1.43 8.22
N PHE A 94 5.72 0.82 7.05
CA PHE A 94 6.94 0.51 6.34
C PHE A 94 6.91 1.07 4.93
N TRP A 95 8.05 1.55 4.47
CA TRP A 95 8.26 1.99 3.10
C TRP A 95 8.95 0.87 2.34
N LEU A 96 8.25 0.26 1.39
CA LEU A 96 8.81 -0.80 0.55
C LEU A 96 8.95 -0.26 -0.87
N GLN A 97 10.18 -0.18 -1.35
CA GLN A 97 10.51 0.36 -2.66
C GLN A 97 11.18 -0.73 -3.50
N VAL A 98 10.78 -0.81 -4.74
CA VAL A 98 11.35 -1.76 -5.71
C VAL A 98 12.21 -1.04 -6.74
#